data_2d8178667099ecf4e43425a9017a77bf
#
_entry.id   2d8178667099ecf4e43425a9017a77bf
#
_cell.length_a   1.000
_cell.length_b   1.000
_cell.length_c   1.000
_cell.angle_alpha   90.00
_cell.angle_beta   90.00
_cell.angle_gamma   90.00
#
_symmetry.space_group_name_H-M   'P 1'
#
loop_
_entity.id
_entity.type
_entity.pdbx_description
1 polymer ?
#
loop_
_entity_poly.entity_id
_entity_poly.type
_entity_poly.pdbx_seq_one_letter_code
_entity_poly.pdbx_strand_id
1 'polypeptide(L)'
;MKLPAYPALEAVPALKAALREQGRAVLAAPPGSGKTTTIPLVLLDEPWLAGKKILLLEPRRVAARAAAARMASLLGEKVGETVGYQIRFERRIGPSTR
;
A
#
# COMPACT_ATOMS: atom_id res chain seq x y z
N MET A 1 -13.26 -3.77 2.56
CA MET A 1 -12.24 -4.18 1.57
C MET A 1 -12.08 -5.69 1.58
N LYS A 2 -12.12 -6.29 0.41
CA LYS A 2 -11.93 -7.73 0.28
C LYS A 2 -10.74 -8.00 -0.62
N LEU A 3 -9.69 -8.60 -0.07
CA LEU A 3 -8.45 -8.86 -0.80
C LEU A 3 -8.40 -10.28 -1.33
N PRO A 4 -7.83 -10.49 -2.55
CA PRO A 4 -7.52 -11.83 -3.01
C PRO A 4 -6.53 -12.51 -2.07
N ALA A 5 -6.50 -13.85 -2.11
CA ALA A 5 -5.57 -14.63 -1.28
C ALA A 5 -4.17 -14.63 -1.90
N TYR A 6 -3.40 -13.57 -1.63
CA TYR A 6 -2.01 -13.47 -2.08
C TYR A 6 -1.06 -14.10 -1.07
N PRO A 7 0.03 -14.75 -1.53
CA PRO A 7 1.00 -15.35 -0.62
C PRO A 7 1.62 -14.38 0.39
N ALA A 8 1.82 -13.12 0.01
CA ALA A 8 2.39 -12.12 0.91
C ALA A 8 1.52 -11.88 2.14
N LEU A 9 0.21 -12.15 2.08
CA LEU A 9 -0.70 -11.92 3.19
C LEU A 9 -0.45 -12.87 4.36
N GLU A 10 0.21 -13.99 4.14
CA GLU A 10 0.57 -14.92 5.22
C GLU A 10 1.55 -14.29 6.21
N ALA A 11 2.36 -13.34 5.77
CA ALA A 11 3.35 -12.66 6.61
C ALA A 11 2.78 -11.46 7.36
N VAL A 12 1.51 -11.07 7.13
CA VAL A 12 0.94 -9.85 7.68
C VAL A 12 0.96 -9.82 9.22
N PRO A 13 0.55 -10.87 9.95
CA PRO A 13 0.58 -10.80 11.41
C PRO A 13 1.98 -10.53 11.97
N ALA A 14 3.00 -11.21 11.44
CA ALA A 14 4.38 -11.01 11.88
C ALA A 14 4.90 -9.62 11.48
N LEU A 15 4.54 -9.15 10.28
CA LEU A 15 4.92 -7.82 9.80
C LEU A 15 4.33 -6.73 10.70
N LYS A 16 3.05 -6.81 11.02
CA LYS A 16 2.38 -5.84 11.89
C LYS A 16 3.01 -5.82 13.27
N ALA A 17 3.32 -6.99 13.84
CA ALA A 17 3.97 -7.08 15.14
C ALA A 17 5.35 -6.42 15.11
N ALA A 18 6.16 -6.69 14.09
CA ALA A 18 7.50 -6.11 13.95
C ALA A 18 7.44 -4.58 13.83
N LEU A 19 6.53 -4.05 13.03
CA LEU A 19 6.37 -2.61 12.87
C LEU A 19 5.90 -1.94 14.16
N ARG A 20 5.00 -2.58 14.88
CA ARG A 20 4.46 -2.06 16.12
C ARG A 20 5.52 -2.02 17.23
N GLU A 21 6.35 -3.05 17.31
CA GLU A 21 7.35 -3.19 18.38
C GLU A 21 8.66 -2.48 18.07
N GLN A 22 9.12 -2.53 16.83
CA GLN A 22 10.44 -2.03 16.43
C GLN A 22 10.41 -0.82 15.49
N GLY A 23 9.25 -0.50 14.92
CA GLY A 23 9.09 0.61 13.99
C GLY A 23 9.66 0.36 12.60
N ARG A 24 10.15 -0.84 12.32
CA ARG A 24 10.72 -1.21 11.03
C ARG A 24 10.69 -2.71 10.83
N ALA A 25 10.66 -3.14 9.56
CA ALA A 25 10.69 -4.53 9.20
C ALA A 25 11.18 -4.71 7.78
N VAL A 26 11.69 -5.90 7.46
CA VAL A 26 12.01 -6.29 6.10
C VAL A 26 11.10 -7.46 5.74
N LEU A 27 10.39 -7.32 4.61
CA LEU A 27 9.53 -8.36 4.07
C LEU A 27 10.09 -8.81 2.74
N ALA A 28 10.54 -10.06 2.67
CA ALA A 28 11.01 -10.66 1.42
C ALA A 28 9.92 -11.58 0.89
N ALA A 29 9.50 -11.35 -0.35
CA ALA A 29 8.48 -12.17 -1.00
C ALA A 29 8.75 -12.21 -2.51
N PRO A 30 8.41 -13.31 -3.19
CA PRO A 30 8.64 -13.42 -4.64
C PRO A 30 7.85 -12.37 -5.41
N PRO A 31 8.27 -12.02 -6.63
CA PRO A 31 7.46 -11.21 -7.53
C PRO A 31 6.09 -11.86 -7.74
N GLY A 32 5.04 -11.06 -7.80
CA GLY A 32 3.69 -11.58 -7.99
C GLY A 32 3.03 -12.10 -6.72
N SER A 33 3.68 -11.99 -5.55
CA SER A 33 3.10 -12.42 -4.27
C SER A 33 2.06 -11.44 -3.72
N GLY A 34 1.90 -10.27 -4.33
CA GLY A 34 0.93 -9.26 -3.90
C GLY A 34 1.46 -8.27 -2.88
N LYS A 35 2.76 -8.31 -2.54
CA LYS A 35 3.29 -7.45 -1.48
C LYS A 35 3.15 -5.95 -1.77
N THR A 36 3.37 -5.53 -3.02
CA THR A 36 3.34 -4.12 -3.38
C THR A 36 1.94 -3.53 -3.31
N THR A 37 0.93 -4.31 -3.72
CA THR A 37 -0.44 -3.80 -3.83
C THR A 37 -1.33 -4.13 -2.64
N THR A 38 -0.97 -5.11 -1.82
CA THR A 38 -1.82 -5.52 -0.70
C THR A 38 -1.26 -5.12 0.66
N ILE A 39 0.04 -5.14 0.87
CA ILE A 39 0.63 -4.80 2.17
C ILE A 39 0.30 -3.37 2.59
N PRO A 40 0.45 -2.33 1.75
CA PRO A 40 0.04 -0.99 2.16
C PRO A 40 -1.43 -0.92 2.58
N LEU A 41 -2.30 -1.63 1.88
CA LEU A 41 -3.74 -1.61 2.19
C LEU A 41 -4.05 -2.24 3.54
N VAL A 42 -3.40 -3.35 3.90
CA VAL A 42 -3.63 -3.99 5.20
C VAL A 42 -3.08 -3.18 6.36
N LEU A 43 -2.17 -2.24 6.11
CA LEU A 43 -1.62 -1.36 7.14
C LEU A 43 -2.48 -0.13 7.41
N LEU A 44 -3.47 0.16 6.57
CA LEU A 44 -4.30 1.38 6.72
C LEU A 44 -5.01 1.46 8.06
N ASP A 45 -5.37 0.33 8.65
CA ASP A 45 -6.11 0.28 9.91
C ASP A 45 -5.21 0.25 11.15
N GLU A 46 -3.89 0.33 10.98
CA GLU A 46 -2.98 0.29 12.12
C GLU A 46 -3.06 1.57 12.97
N PRO A 47 -3.18 1.45 14.30
CA PRO A 47 -3.32 2.62 15.17
C PRO A 47 -2.16 3.61 15.07
N TRP A 48 -0.94 3.11 14.85
CA TRP A 48 0.23 3.99 14.75
C TRP A 48 0.22 4.83 13.46
N LEU A 49 -0.64 4.50 12.51
CA LEU A 49 -0.78 5.27 11.26
C LEU A 49 -1.72 6.46 11.41
N ALA A 50 -2.46 6.58 12.50
CA ALA A 50 -3.44 7.64 12.68
C ALA A 50 -2.82 9.03 12.47
N GLY A 51 -3.43 9.83 11.59
CA GLY A 51 -2.93 11.16 11.24
C GLY A 51 -1.70 11.16 10.33
N LYS A 52 -1.29 10.01 9.83
CA LYS A 52 -0.13 9.86 8.96
C LYS A 52 -0.52 9.28 7.62
N LYS A 53 0.43 9.27 6.70
CA LYS A 53 0.24 8.68 5.36
C LYS A 53 1.25 7.58 5.12
N ILE A 54 0.92 6.66 4.23
CA ILE A 54 1.85 5.66 3.73
C ILE A 54 2.46 6.18 2.44
N LEU A 55 3.79 6.20 2.37
CA LEU A 55 4.51 6.59 1.17
C LEU A 55 5.17 5.35 0.57
N LEU A 56 4.68 4.93 -0.61
CA LEU A 56 5.24 3.81 -1.35
C LEU A 56 6.12 4.34 -2.47
N LEU A 57 7.40 4.00 -2.42
CA LEU A 57 8.36 4.46 -3.42
C LEU A 57 8.51 3.43 -4.53
N GLU A 58 8.21 3.85 -5.75
CA GLU A 58 8.35 3.03 -6.95
C GLU A 58 9.32 3.72 -7.92
N PRO A 59 10.36 3.02 -8.40
CA PRO A 59 11.37 3.65 -9.25
C PRO A 59 10.89 3.97 -10.66
N ARG A 60 9.76 3.41 -11.09
CA ARG A 60 9.25 3.57 -12.45
C ARG A 60 7.87 4.22 -12.44
N ARG A 61 7.63 5.16 -13.36
CA ARG A 61 6.35 5.83 -13.53
C ARG A 61 5.20 4.86 -13.77
N VAL A 62 5.39 3.92 -14.69
CA VAL A 62 4.35 2.95 -15.06
C VAL A 62 4.01 2.09 -13.86
N ALA A 63 5.02 1.66 -13.09
CA ALA A 63 4.80 0.86 -11.88
C ALA A 63 4.04 1.65 -10.82
N ALA A 64 4.35 2.94 -10.63
CA ALA A 64 3.64 3.77 -9.66
C ALA A 64 2.16 3.92 -10.02
N ARG A 65 1.85 4.23 -11.28
CA ARG A 65 0.47 4.34 -11.75
C ARG A 65 -0.28 3.02 -11.64
N ALA A 66 0.34 1.93 -12.07
CA ALA A 66 -0.29 0.62 -12.04
C ALA A 66 -0.56 0.16 -10.60
N ALA A 67 0.38 0.40 -9.69
CA ALA A 67 0.18 0.07 -8.28
C ALA A 67 -0.96 0.88 -7.68
N ALA A 68 -1.02 2.19 -7.96
CA ALA A 68 -2.11 3.04 -7.46
C ALA A 68 -3.45 2.59 -8.01
N ALA A 69 -3.54 2.31 -9.31
CA ALA A 69 -4.77 1.85 -9.93
C ALA A 69 -5.24 0.52 -9.35
N ARG A 70 -4.33 -0.42 -9.14
CA ARG A 70 -4.65 -1.73 -8.57
C ARG A 70 -5.13 -1.60 -7.13
N MET A 71 -4.45 -0.82 -6.30
CA MET A 71 -4.84 -0.61 -4.90
C MET A 71 -6.19 0.08 -4.80
N ALA A 72 -6.44 1.11 -5.61
CA ALA A 72 -7.73 1.78 -5.63
C ALA A 72 -8.84 0.81 -6.04
N SER A 73 -8.59 -0.03 -7.05
CA SER A 73 -9.54 -1.04 -7.50
C SER A 73 -9.88 -2.03 -6.39
N LEU A 74 -8.89 -2.46 -5.61
CA LEU A 74 -9.11 -3.38 -4.49
C LEU A 74 -9.98 -2.76 -3.40
N LEU A 75 -9.93 -1.44 -3.24
CA LEU A 75 -10.79 -0.70 -2.32
C LEU A 75 -12.14 -0.35 -2.90
N GLY A 76 -12.36 -0.58 -4.19
CA GLY A 76 -13.58 -0.17 -4.86
C GLY A 76 -13.67 1.33 -5.07
N GLU A 77 -12.54 2.01 -5.17
CA GLU A 77 -12.44 3.46 -5.29
C GLU A 77 -11.71 3.88 -6.56
N LYS A 78 -11.73 5.18 -6.82
CA LYS A 78 -10.96 5.76 -7.90
C LYS A 78 -9.62 6.26 -7.37
N VAL A 79 -8.61 6.28 -8.24
CA VAL A 79 -7.32 6.88 -7.90
C VAL A 79 -7.52 8.36 -7.58
N GLY A 80 -6.89 8.83 -6.50
CA GLY A 80 -7.06 10.19 -6.00
C GLY A 80 -7.96 10.27 -4.77
N GLU A 81 -8.58 9.15 -4.38
CA GLU A 81 -9.32 9.05 -3.12
C GLU A 81 -8.37 8.56 -2.03
N THR A 82 -8.57 7.37 -1.45
CA THR A 82 -7.64 6.84 -0.43
C THR A 82 -6.24 6.61 -0.98
N VAL A 83 -6.15 6.12 -2.22
CA VAL A 83 -4.89 5.84 -2.90
C VAL A 83 -4.65 6.89 -3.97
N GLY A 84 -3.46 7.47 -3.98
CA GLY A 84 -3.04 8.40 -5.01
C GLY A 84 -1.62 8.12 -5.45
N TYR A 85 -1.14 8.86 -6.45
CA TYR A 85 0.25 8.80 -6.87
C TYR A 85 0.76 10.17 -7.28
N GLN A 86 2.07 10.31 -7.27
CA GLN A 86 2.75 11.49 -7.77
C GLN A 86 3.99 11.05 -8.54
N ILE A 87 4.12 11.55 -9.77
CA ILE A 87 5.29 11.37 -10.62
C ILE A 87 5.70 12.75 -11.13
N ARG A 88 6.80 12.83 -11.87
CA ARG A 88 7.44 14.10 -12.19
C ARG A 88 6.51 15.19 -12.74
N PHE A 89 5.57 14.88 -13.59
CA PHE A 89 4.67 15.88 -14.22
C PHE A 89 3.20 15.58 -14.00
N GLU A 90 2.88 14.70 -13.06
CA GLU A 90 1.50 14.27 -12.84
C GLU A 90 1.26 13.96 -11.38
N ARG A 91 0.07 14.35 -10.89
CA ARG A 91 -0.31 14.14 -9.50
C ARG A 91 -1.78 13.77 -9.43
N ARG A 92 -2.10 12.69 -8.72
CA ARG A 92 -3.47 12.25 -8.47
C ARG A 92 -3.63 11.99 -6.98
N ILE A 93 -3.83 13.05 -6.21
CA ILE A 93 -3.94 13.00 -4.76
C ILE A 93 -5.14 13.85 -4.38
N GLY A 94 -5.93 13.38 -3.42
CA GLY A 94 -7.08 14.10 -2.91
C GLY A 94 -7.01 14.32 -1.40
N PRO A 95 -8.04 14.96 -0.81
CA PRO A 95 -8.08 15.24 0.63
C PRO A 95 -8.06 13.99 1.49
N SER A 96 -8.60 12.87 1.01
CA SER A 96 -8.68 11.62 1.76
C SER A 96 -7.55 10.65 1.47
N THR A 97 -6.56 11.04 0.65
CA THR A 97 -5.45 10.16 0.29
C THR A 97 -4.59 9.82 1.50
N ARG A 98 -4.32 8.56 1.65
CA ARG A 98 -3.56 7.96 2.74
C ARG A 98 -2.45 7.06 2.23
#